data_388eb7f62d716eaaa6b3a9a0ab1a7134
#
_entry.id   388eb7f62d716eaaa6b3a9a0ab1a7134
#
_cell.length_a   1.000
_cell.length_b   1.000
_cell.length_c   1.000
_cell.angle_alpha   90.00
_cell.angle_beta   90.00
_cell.angle_gamma   90.00
#
_symmetry.space_group_name_H-M   'P 1'
#
loop_
_entity.id
_entity.type
_entity.pdbx_description
1 polymer ?
#
loop_
_entity_poly.entity_id
_entity_poly.type
_entity_poly.pdbx_seq_one_letter_code
_entity_poly.pdbx_strand_id
1 'polypeptide(L)'
;MKKLFSTIICCLICSTAFMQVKPEWQDETIPFVGKEYPRTAFMTYSDVNKARSNDFNTSTDYKSLNGKWKFNWVSSYKKRPVNFYKTNFDDSTWEEIDVPANWEVNGYGNALYTNHPYEFCPRNPQPPLLPEENPVGSYRKYIEIPEQ
;
A
#
# COMPACT_ATOMS: atom_id res chain seq x y z
N MET A 1 -16.31 -25.80 49.50
CA MET A 1 -17.10 -25.06 48.49
C MET A 1 -16.50 -23.74 48.08
N LYS A 2 -16.04 -22.85 48.96
CA LYS A 2 -15.46 -21.53 48.57
C LYS A 2 -14.19 -21.61 47.74
N LYS A 3 -13.31 -22.62 47.92
CA LYS A 3 -12.06 -22.78 47.13
C LYS A 3 -12.31 -23.29 45.70
N LEU A 4 -13.34 -24.10 45.49
CA LEU A 4 -13.72 -24.62 44.16
C LEU A 4 -14.30 -23.50 43.27
N PHE A 5 -15.07 -22.59 43.84
CA PHE A 5 -15.62 -21.43 43.14
C PHE A 5 -14.54 -20.43 42.66
N SER A 6 -13.51 -20.22 43.49
CA SER A 6 -12.38 -19.33 43.13
C SER A 6 -11.54 -19.85 41.96
N THR A 7 -11.36 -21.19 41.88
CA THR A 7 -10.60 -21.82 40.79
C THR A 7 -11.36 -21.77 39.45
N ILE A 8 -12.69 -21.92 39.49
CA ILE A 8 -13.54 -21.85 38.29
C ILE A 8 -13.56 -20.43 37.70
N ILE A 9 -13.60 -19.40 38.56
CA ILE A 9 -13.54 -17.99 38.11
C ILE A 9 -12.20 -17.66 37.53
N CYS A 10 -11.09 -18.19 38.07
CA CYS A 10 -9.75 -17.97 37.52
C CYS A 10 -9.56 -18.62 36.11
N CYS A 11 -10.16 -19.79 35.87
CA CYS A 11 -10.15 -20.45 34.56
C CYS A 11 -11.01 -19.75 33.49
N LEU A 12 -12.12 -19.09 33.92
CA LEU A 12 -12.97 -18.32 33.00
C LEU A 12 -12.36 -16.99 32.55
N ILE A 13 -11.45 -16.43 33.31
CA ILE A 13 -10.76 -15.16 32.95
C ILE A 13 -9.57 -15.41 31.99
N CYS A 14 -9.04 -16.64 31.95
CA CYS A 14 -7.89 -16.98 31.06
C CYS A 14 -8.27 -17.28 29.61
N SER A 15 -9.54 -17.32 29.24
CA SER A 15 -9.97 -17.73 27.89
C SER A 15 -10.35 -16.59 26.95
N THR A 16 -10.13 -15.33 27.31
CA THR A 16 -10.11 -14.25 26.31
C THR A 16 -8.72 -14.17 25.67
N ALA A 17 -8.35 -15.19 24.94
CA ALA A 17 -7.30 -15.04 23.95
C ALA A 17 -7.81 -13.99 22.95
N PHE A 18 -7.33 -12.77 23.04
CA PHE A 18 -7.49 -11.78 22.00
C PHE A 18 -6.85 -12.40 20.74
N MET A 19 -7.69 -12.91 19.87
CA MET A 19 -7.25 -13.30 18.53
C MET A 19 -6.82 -12.01 17.86
N GLN A 20 -5.52 -11.74 17.89
CA GLN A 20 -4.95 -10.59 17.22
C GLN A 20 -5.18 -10.80 15.73
N VAL A 21 -6.14 -10.09 15.16
CA VAL A 21 -6.40 -10.12 13.72
C VAL A 21 -5.13 -9.62 13.03
N LYS A 22 -4.50 -10.51 12.27
CA LYS A 22 -3.36 -10.12 11.44
C LYS A 22 -3.82 -9.12 10.39
N PRO A 23 -3.04 -8.08 10.12
CA PRO A 23 -3.34 -7.19 9.00
C PRO A 23 -3.17 -7.97 7.68
N GLU A 24 -3.89 -7.57 6.64
CA GLU A 24 -3.96 -8.25 5.35
C GLU A 24 -2.57 -8.49 4.72
N TRP A 25 -1.63 -7.56 4.89
CA TRP A 25 -0.26 -7.70 4.38
C TRP A 25 0.62 -8.71 5.13
N GLN A 26 0.11 -9.33 6.19
CA GLN A 26 0.74 -10.42 6.92
C GLN A 26 -0.06 -11.73 6.80
N ASP A 27 -1.00 -11.79 5.87
CA ASP A 27 -1.83 -12.96 5.61
C ASP A 27 -1.72 -13.35 4.13
N GLU A 28 -0.97 -14.39 3.85
CA GLU A 28 -0.75 -14.90 2.49
C GLU A 28 -2.02 -15.50 1.84
N THR A 29 -3.06 -15.71 2.60
CA THR A 29 -4.35 -16.20 2.08
C THR A 29 -5.22 -15.09 1.51
N ILE A 30 -4.84 -13.82 1.73
CA ILE A 30 -5.55 -12.63 1.26
C ILE A 30 -4.72 -11.91 0.17
N PRO A 31 -4.70 -12.40 -1.07
CA PRO A 31 -3.89 -11.80 -2.13
C PRO A 31 -4.44 -10.46 -2.65
N PHE A 32 -5.72 -10.17 -2.41
CA PHE A 32 -6.40 -8.99 -2.94
C PHE A 32 -7.34 -8.36 -1.91
N VAL A 33 -7.23 -7.05 -1.73
CA VAL A 33 -8.18 -6.24 -0.96
C VAL A 33 -8.64 -5.08 -1.83
N GLY A 34 -9.92 -5.02 -2.14
CA GLY A 34 -10.51 -3.95 -2.95
C GLY A 34 -9.96 -3.85 -4.39
N LYS A 35 -9.42 -4.93 -4.92
CA LYS A 35 -8.82 -5.00 -6.25
C LYS A 35 -9.65 -5.89 -7.17
N GLU A 36 -9.92 -5.40 -8.39
CA GLU A 36 -10.54 -6.20 -9.43
C GLU A 36 -9.61 -7.30 -9.95
N TYR A 37 -10.19 -8.35 -10.52
CA TYR A 37 -9.41 -9.39 -11.19
C TYR A 37 -8.63 -8.80 -12.36
N PRO A 38 -7.39 -9.31 -12.61
CA PRO A 38 -6.59 -8.90 -13.76
C PRO A 38 -7.35 -9.12 -15.07
N ARG A 39 -7.25 -8.14 -15.97
CA ARG A 39 -7.80 -8.18 -17.31
C ARG A 39 -6.78 -7.68 -18.31
N THR A 40 -6.98 -7.99 -19.57
CA THR A 40 -6.13 -7.49 -20.66
C THR A 40 -6.23 -5.96 -20.73
N ALA A 41 -5.07 -5.30 -20.78
CA ALA A 41 -5.02 -3.86 -21.03
C ALA A 41 -5.38 -3.57 -22.49
N PHE A 42 -6.21 -2.57 -22.71
CA PHE A 42 -6.56 -2.08 -24.05
C PHE A 42 -6.74 -0.55 -23.98
N MET A 43 -6.66 0.08 -25.14
CA MET A 43 -6.88 1.52 -25.31
C MET A 43 -7.98 1.75 -26.31
N THR A 44 -8.87 2.68 -26.01
CA THR A 44 -9.91 3.16 -26.93
C THR A 44 -9.39 4.34 -27.74
N TYR A 45 -9.85 4.46 -29.00
CA TYR A 45 -9.50 5.54 -29.89
C TYR A 45 -10.73 5.99 -30.68
N SER A 46 -10.79 7.27 -31.02
CA SER A 46 -11.91 7.85 -31.77
C SER A 46 -11.95 7.41 -33.25
N ASP A 47 -10.84 6.94 -33.79
CA ASP A 47 -10.76 6.47 -35.18
C ASP A 47 -9.64 5.45 -35.39
N VAL A 48 -9.73 4.75 -36.53
CA VAL A 48 -8.82 3.65 -36.89
C VAL A 48 -7.35 4.13 -37.11
N ASN A 49 -7.13 5.35 -37.57
CA ASN A 49 -5.78 5.83 -37.82
C ASN A 49 -5.05 6.09 -36.51
N LYS A 50 -5.73 6.67 -35.53
CA LYS A 50 -5.21 6.81 -34.17
C LYS A 50 -4.93 5.45 -33.52
N ALA A 51 -5.85 4.50 -33.66
CA ALA A 51 -5.63 3.15 -33.18
C ALA A 51 -4.39 2.48 -33.82
N ARG A 52 -4.20 2.65 -35.12
CA ARG A 52 -3.02 2.13 -35.83
C ARG A 52 -1.71 2.79 -35.43
N SER A 53 -1.72 4.07 -35.03
CA SER A 53 -0.52 4.75 -34.52
C SER A 53 -0.05 4.18 -33.19
N ASN A 54 -0.93 3.54 -32.42
CA ASN A 54 -0.69 2.99 -31.09
C ASN A 54 -0.09 4.04 -30.11
N ASP A 55 -0.38 5.31 -30.34
CA ASP A 55 0.00 6.39 -29.44
C ASP A 55 -1.13 6.72 -28.47
N PHE A 56 -0.96 6.34 -27.22
CA PHE A 56 -1.96 6.53 -26.16
C PHE A 56 -2.33 8.01 -25.96
N ASN A 57 -1.39 8.93 -26.23
CA ASN A 57 -1.66 10.36 -26.08
C ASN A 57 -2.68 10.90 -27.10
N THR A 58 -2.99 10.15 -28.14
CA THR A 58 -4.01 10.50 -29.13
C THR A 58 -5.41 10.06 -28.74
N SER A 59 -5.54 9.27 -27.66
CA SER A 59 -6.83 8.87 -27.10
C SER A 59 -7.41 9.98 -26.24
N THR A 60 -8.71 10.25 -26.39
CA THR A 60 -9.47 11.17 -25.52
C THR A 60 -9.71 10.61 -24.12
N ASP A 61 -9.63 9.28 -24.00
CA ASP A 61 -9.92 8.55 -22.76
C ASP A 61 -8.64 8.24 -21.96
N TYR A 62 -7.50 8.78 -22.40
CA TYR A 62 -6.22 8.59 -21.74
C TYR A 62 -5.74 9.88 -21.05
N LYS A 63 -5.37 9.75 -19.81
CA LYS A 63 -4.71 10.81 -19.04
C LYS A 63 -3.48 10.26 -18.33
N SER A 64 -2.30 10.76 -18.67
CA SER A 64 -1.09 10.42 -17.93
C SER A 64 -1.11 11.00 -16.53
N LEU A 65 -0.82 10.19 -15.54
CA LEU A 65 -0.66 10.61 -14.16
C LEU A 65 0.80 10.86 -13.77
N ASN A 66 1.71 10.75 -14.72
CA ASN A 66 3.13 11.08 -14.50
C ASN A 66 3.31 12.52 -14.02
N GLY A 67 4.44 12.79 -13.40
CA GLY A 67 4.81 14.12 -12.90
C GLY A 67 4.76 14.21 -11.39
N LYS A 68 4.59 15.40 -10.85
CA LYS A 68 4.64 15.67 -9.42
C LYS A 68 3.45 15.09 -8.67
N TRP A 69 3.74 14.41 -7.54
CA TRP A 69 2.77 13.90 -6.59
C TRP A 69 3.14 14.34 -5.18
N LYS A 70 2.16 14.61 -4.36
CA LYS A 70 2.36 14.73 -2.92
C LYS A 70 2.86 13.42 -2.35
N PHE A 71 3.88 13.48 -1.50
CA PHE A 71 4.56 12.31 -0.98
C PHE A 71 4.87 12.45 0.51
N ASN A 72 4.57 11.40 1.25
CA ASN A 72 4.93 11.27 2.66
C ASN A 72 5.60 9.92 2.89
N TRP A 73 6.85 9.97 3.35
CA TRP A 73 7.62 8.78 3.68
C TRP A 73 7.73 8.62 5.20
N VAL A 74 7.58 7.38 5.67
CA VAL A 74 7.77 7.02 7.08
C VAL A 74 8.58 5.74 7.19
N SER A 75 9.42 5.63 8.21
CA SER A 75 10.32 4.49 8.43
C SER A 75 9.61 3.21 8.91
N SER A 76 8.36 3.31 9.34
CA SER A 76 7.59 2.19 9.86
C SER A 76 6.14 2.28 9.44
N TYR A 77 5.55 1.13 9.07
CA TYR A 77 4.14 1.04 8.70
C TYR A 77 3.18 1.52 9.80
N LYS A 78 3.61 1.47 11.06
CA LYS A 78 2.81 1.97 12.19
C LYS A 78 2.62 3.49 12.18
N LYS A 79 3.53 4.22 11.53
CA LYS A 79 3.52 5.68 11.44
C LYS A 79 2.81 6.20 10.18
N ARG A 80 2.34 5.29 9.29
CA ARG A 80 1.68 5.70 8.06
C ARG A 80 0.40 6.50 8.32
N PRO A 81 0.07 7.49 7.50
CA PRO A 81 -1.19 8.22 7.62
C PRO A 81 -2.36 7.34 7.16
N VAL A 82 -3.17 6.84 8.10
CA VAL A 82 -4.24 5.85 7.82
C VAL A 82 -5.45 6.41 7.08
N ASN A 83 -5.65 7.73 7.09
CA ASN A 83 -6.82 8.39 6.48
C ASN A 83 -6.45 9.24 5.25
N PHE A 84 -5.27 9.07 4.69
CA PHE A 84 -4.75 9.91 3.61
C PHE A 84 -5.55 9.83 2.31
N TYR A 85 -6.36 8.80 2.13
CA TYR A 85 -7.26 8.62 0.98
C TYR A 85 -8.49 9.55 1.00
N LYS A 86 -8.79 10.17 2.14
CA LYS A 86 -9.94 11.07 2.26
C LYS A 86 -9.68 12.38 1.51
N THR A 87 -10.70 12.90 0.82
CA THR A 87 -10.59 14.13 0.04
C THR A 87 -10.28 15.37 0.89
N ASN A 88 -10.73 15.37 2.14
CA ASN A 88 -10.49 16.44 3.11
C ASN A 88 -9.24 16.25 3.97
N PHE A 89 -8.38 15.31 3.63
CA PHE A 89 -7.12 15.10 4.35
C PHE A 89 -6.16 16.26 4.05
N ASP A 90 -5.57 16.84 5.09
CA ASP A 90 -4.56 17.89 4.95
C ASP A 90 -3.20 17.27 4.62
N ASP A 91 -2.75 17.46 3.40
CA ASP A 91 -1.44 17.07 2.89
C ASP A 91 -0.53 18.27 2.60
N SER A 92 -0.83 19.44 3.17
CA SER A 92 -0.08 20.68 2.93
C SER A 92 1.40 20.58 3.32
N THR A 93 1.71 19.76 4.32
CA THR A 93 3.07 19.52 4.81
C THR A 93 3.82 18.41 4.04
N TRP A 94 3.15 17.73 3.10
CA TRP A 94 3.79 16.68 2.33
C TRP A 94 4.71 17.26 1.28
N GLU A 95 5.82 16.61 1.05
CA GLU A 95 6.75 16.94 -0.01
C GLU A 95 6.22 16.53 -1.38
N GLU A 96 6.96 16.83 -2.43
CA GLU A 96 6.65 16.39 -3.78
C GLU A 96 7.74 15.48 -4.31
N ILE A 97 7.31 14.43 -5.02
CA ILE A 97 8.18 13.49 -5.70
C ILE A 97 7.74 13.33 -7.16
N ASP A 98 8.70 13.11 -8.04
CA ASP A 98 8.38 12.75 -9.42
C ASP A 98 7.88 11.29 -9.49
N VAL A 99 6.86 11.05 -10.30
CA VAL A 99 6.29 9.72 -10.56
C VAL A 99 6.26 9.51 -12.08
N PRO A 100 6.77 8.39 -12.59
CA PRO A 100 7.40 7.28 -11.89
C PRO A 100 8.83 7.57 -11.44
N ALA A 101 9.18 7.18 -10.22
CA ALA A 101 10.54 7.17 -9.71
C ALA A 101 10.65 6.25 -8.50
N ASN A 102 11.87 5.83 -8.18
CA ASN A 102 12.15 5.17 -6.91
C ASN A 102 12.40 6.24 -5.85
N TRP A 103 11.82 6.08 -4.70
CA TRP A 103 11.98 7.05 -3.62
C TRP A 103 13.41 7.10 -3.06
N GLU A 104 14.15 5.99 -3.12
CA GLU A 104 15.53 5.91 -2.65
C GLU A 104 16.46 6.85 -3.42
N VAL A 105 16.26 6.99 -4.73
CA VAL A 105 17.05 7.94 -5.54
C VAL A 105 16.65 9.39 -5.30
N ASN A 106 15.50 9.61 -4.65
CA ASN A 106 15.03 10.92 -4.21
C ASN A 106 15.39 11.22 -2.75
N GLY A 107 16.22 10.40 -2.13
CA GLY A 107 16.76 10.65 -0.78
C GLY A 107 15.93 10.09 0.37
N TYR A 108 14.93 9.24 0.10
CA TYR A 108 14.10 8.62 1.13
C TYR A 108 14.54 7.20 1.41
N GLY A 109 14.77 6.89 2.68
CA GLY A 109 15.18 5.55 3.10
C GLY A 109 16.58 5.18 2.63
N ASN A 110 16.82 3.89 2.49
CA ASN A 110 18.11 3.35 2.04
C ASN A 110 17.89 2.51 0.78
N ALA A 111 18.71 2.73 -0.23
CA ALA A 111 18.74 1.86 -1.39
C ALA A 111 19.24 0.47 -0.98
N LEU A 112 18.37 -0.52 -1.11
CA LEU A 112 18.70 -1.91 -0.81
C LEU A 112 19.05 -2.60 -2.12
N TYR A 113 20.28 -3.09 -2.20
CA TYR A 113 20.66 -4.08 -3.19
C TYR A 113 20.79 -5.43 -2.52
N THR A 114 19.99 -6.38 -2.93
CA THR A 114 20.03 -7.70 -2.35
C THR A 114 19.74 -8.77 -3.38
N ASN A 115 20.44 -9.87 -3.24
CA ASN A 115 20.25 -11.11 -3.99
C ASN A 115 19.78 -12.27 -3.06
N HIS A 116 19.28 -11.91 -1.89
CA HIS A 116 18.74 -12.86 -0.92
C HIS A 116 17.22 -13.05 -1.12
N PRO A 117 16.69 -14.25 -0.88
CA PRO A 117 15.26 -14.54 -1.09
C PRO A 117 14.30 -13.75 -0.18
N TYR A 118 14.78 -13.21 0.93
CA TYR A 118 13.96 -12.48 1.90
C TYR A 118 14.74 -11.33 2.52
N GLU A 119 14.74 -10.21 1.86
CA GLU A 119 15.58 -9.04 2.13
C GLU A 119 15.33 -8.39 3.47
N PHE A 120 14.08 -8.35 3.91
CA PHE A 120 13.70 -7.70 5.17
C PHE A 120 14.27 -8.38 6.40
N CYS A 121 14.60 -9.66 6.31
CA CYS A 121 15.15 -10.42 7.40
C CYS A 121 16.05 -11.54 6.87
N PRO A 122 17.27 -11.23 6.34
CA PRO A 122 18.15 -12.18 5.71
C PRO A 122 18.70 -13.23 6.67
N ARG A 123 18.68 -12.93 7.97
CA ARG A 123 19.03 -13.87 9.03
C ARG A 123 17.77 -14.32 9.75
N ASN A 124 17.41 -15.59 9.61
CA ASN A 124 16.23 -16.21 10.21
C ASN A 124 14.89 -15.56 9.78
N PRO A 125 14.56 -15.58 8.49
CA PRO A 125 13.29 -15.03 8.01
C PRO A 125 12.10 -15.79 8.60
N GLN A 126 11.02 -15.08 8.88
CA GLN A 126 9.77 -15.59 9.44
C GLN A 126 8.58 -15.17 8.55
N PRO A 127 8.52 -15.62 7.27
CA PRO A 127 7.38 -15.28 6.41
C PRO A 127 6.05 -15.74 7.02
N PRO A 128 4.94 -14.99 6.87
CA PRO A 128 4.81 -13.72 6.16
C PRO A 128 5.06 -12.48 7.04
N LEU A 129 5.71 -12.63 8.20
CA LEU A 129 5.90 -11.53 9.14
C LEU A 129 6.92 -10.52 8.59
N LEU A 130 6.54 -9.26 8.58
CA LEU A 130 7.40 -8.14 8.25
C LEU A 130 7.98 -7.51 9.51
N PRO A 131 9.23 -7.02 9.47
CA PRO A 131 9.81 -6.28 10.60
C PRO A 131 9.04 -4.98 10.87
N GLU A 132 9.18 -4.45 12.08
CA GLU A 132 8.55 -3.18 12.44
C GLU A 132 9.12 -2.01 11.64
N GLU A 133 10.41 -2.01 11.37
CA GLU A 133 11.09 -1.10 10.46
C GLU A 133 10.84 -1.54 9.02
N ASN A 134 9.65 -1.24 8.54
CA ASN A 134 9.23 -1.46 7.17
C ASN A 134 8.70 -0.12 6.63
N PRO A 135 9.49 0.57 5.80
CA PRO A 135 9.15 1.90 5.30
C PRO A 135 7.87 1.91 4.48
N VAL A 136 7.15 3.01 4.55
CA VAL A 136 5.93 3.24 3.75
C VAL A 136 6.00 4.61 3.09
N GLY A 137 5.82 4.64 1.77
CA GLY A 137 5.57 5.85 0.99
C GLY A 137 4.09 6.00 0.69
N SER A 138 3.50 7.11 1.09
CA SER A 138 2.12 7.46 0.78
C SER A 138 2.10 8.54 -0.30
N TYR A 139 1.35 8.30 -1.38
CA TYR A 139 1.28 9.18 -2.54
C TYR A 139 -0.12 9.73 -2.70
N ARG A 140 -0.23 11.03 -3.05
CA ARG A 140 -1.49 11.67 -3.39
C ARG A 140 -1.34 12.54 -4.63
N LYS A 141 -2.34 12.49 -5.51
CA LYS A 141 -2.47 13.40 -6.64
C LYS A 141 -3.93 13.77 -6.81
N TYR A 142 -4.18 15.04 -7.00
CA TYR A 142 -5.50 15.53 -7.36
C TYR A 142 -5.63 15.51 -8.88
N ILE A 143 -6.72 14.96 -9.35
CA ILE A 143 -7.06 14.93 -10.78
C ILE A 143 -8.48 15.46 -10.96
N GLU A 144 -8.68 16.20 -12.03
CA GLU A 144 -9.99 16.57 -12.49
C GLU A 144 -10.44 15.59 -13.57
N ILE A 145 -11.61 15.02 -13.38
CA ILE A 145 -12.25 14.15 -14.37
C ILE A 145 -13.27 15.01 -15.09
N PRO A 146 -13.15 15.22 -16.42
CA PRO A 146 -14.13 15.97 -17.19
C PRO A 146 -15.51 15.36 -17.06
N GLU A 147 -16.53 16.20 -17.02
CA GLU A 147 -17.92 15.75 -17.17
C GLU A 147 -18.10 15.18 -18.59
N GLN A 148 -18.80 14.07 -18.70
CA GLN A 148 -19.11 13.41 -19.98
C GLN A 148 -20.32 14.06 -20.63
#